data_56ab8b42975e326e11c129f7bcea5372
#
_entry.id   56ab8b42975e326e11c129f7bcea5372
#
_cell.length_a   1.000
_cell.length_b   1.000
_cell.length_c   1.000
_cell.angle_alpha   90.00
_cell.angle_beta   90.00
_cell.angle_gamma   90.00
#
_symmetry.space_group_name_H-M   'P 1'
#
loop_
_entity.id
_entity.type
_entity.pdbx_description
1 polymer ?
#
loop_
_entity_poly.entity_id
_entity_poly.type
_entity_poly.pdbx_seq_one_letter_code
_entity_poly.pdbx_strand_id
1 'polypeptide(L)'
;MAHIRRINFAHVGRNEGCLCDKCGQYIQNIVYVDYDDGVRINYGQDCFAKLYNGGKLSTYGVKLMKKALKAIEAHSKQLEAYKSGEKTAENDLAYQYDQTYGGYWKDKPFEEYREWMINEFYPQRFREDQKMVDRFAMVNFER
;
A
#
# COMPACT_ATOMS: atom_id res chain seq x y z
N MET A 1 7.98 -10.68 -23.28
CA MET A 1 6.96 -10.88 -22.24
C MET A 1 6.99 -9.71 -21.29
N ALA A 2 5.87 -9.03 -21.10
CA ALA A 2 5.79 -7.93 -20.17
C ALA A 2 5.40 -8.45 -18.79
N HIS A 3 6.15 -8.05 -17.78
CA HIS A 3 5.90 -8.41 -16.39
C HIS A 3 5.31 -7.23 -15.62
N ILE A 4 4.54 -7.53 -14.60
CA ILE A 4 3.97 -6.50 -13.75
C ILE A 4 5.10 -5.84 -12.96
N ARG A 5 5.15 -4.52 -13.05
CA ARG A 5 6.06 -3.68 -12.27
C ARG A 5 5.36 -3.11 -11.03
N ARG A 6 4.08 -2.74 -11.15
CA ARG A 6 3.34 -2.08 -10.08
C ARG A 6 1.84 -2.32 -10.25
N ILE A 7 1.16 -2.49 -9.13
CA ILE A 7 -0.30 -2.58 -9.09
C ILE A 7 -0.80 -1.51 -8.12
N ASN A 8 -1.76 -0.71 -8.57
CA ASN A 8 -2.43 0.28 -7.74
C ASN A 8 -3.93 0.10 -7.81
N PHE A 9 -4.59 0.33 -6.69
CA PHE A 9 -6.05 0.34 -6.61
C PHE A 9 -6.52 1.77 -6.38
N ALA A 10 -7.58 2.15 -7.11
CA ALA A 10 -8.21 3.44 -6.95
C ALA A 10 -9.72 3.27 -6.87
N HIS A 11 -10.34 4.06 -6.01
CA HIS A 11 -11.78 4.27 -6.01
C HIS A 11 -12.03 5.73 -6.32
N VAL A 12 -12.78 5.99 -7.38
CA VAL A 12 -13.01 7.35 -7.88
C VAL A 12 -14.50 7.68 -7.89
N GLY A 13 -14.81 8.96 -8.01
CA GLY A 13 -16.17 9.45 -8.06
C GLY A 13 -16.94 8.94 -9.28
N ARG A 14 -18.25 9.12 -9.26
CA ARG A 14 -19.17 8.58 -10.26
C ARG A 14 -18.82 8.95 -11.70
N ASN A 15 -18.30 10.16 -11.92
CA ASN A 15 -17.94 10.65 -13.26
C ASN A 15 -16.42 10.64 -13.51
N GLU A 16 -15.64 10.03 -12.64
CA GLU A 16 -14.18 10.05 -12.68
C GLU A 16 -13.57 8.70 -13.03
N GLY A 17 -14.40 7.73 -13.34
CA GLY A 17 -13.97 6.39 -13.70
C GLY A 17 -13.44 6.29 -15.12
N CYS A 18 -13.15 5.07 -15.53
CA CYS A 18 -12.69 4.76 -16.89
C CYS A 18 -13.30 3.45 -17.36
N LEU A 19 -13.02 3.09 -18.61
CA LEU A 19 -13.44 1.79 -19.12
C LEU A 19 -12.41 0.73 -18.74
N CYS A 20 -12.90 -0.44 -18.35
CA CYS A 20 -12.05 -1.62 -18.14
C CYS A 20 -11.47 -2.07 -19.48
N ASP A 21 -10.16 -2.20 -19.57
CA ASP A 21 -9.49 -2.62 -20.81
C ASP A 21 -9.80 -4.06 -21.21
N LYS A 22 -10.29 -4.87 -20.27
CA LYS A 22 -10.66 -6.26 -20.54
C LYS A 22 -12.09 -6.42 -21.04
N CYS A 23 -13.07 -5.86 -20.30
CA CYS A 23 -14.49 -6.08 -20.59
C CYS A 23 -15.20 -4.87 -21.19
N GLY A 24 -14.56 -3.72 -21.22
CA GLY A 24 -15.12 -2.48 -21.77
C GLY A 24 -16.18 -1.80 -20.91
N GLN A 25 -16.47 -2.32 -19.73
CA GLN A 25 -17.45 -1.69 -18.83
C GLN A 25 -16.85 -0.49 -18.12
N TYR A 26 -17.69 0.49 -17.82
CA TYR A 26 -17.31 1.64 -16.99
C TYR A 26 -17.10 1.19 -15.55
N ILE A 27 -15.96 1.58 -14.99
CA ILE A 27 -15.55 1.17 -13.65
C ILE A 27 -15.15 2.37 -12.80
N GLN A 28 -15.47 2.29 -11.51
CA GLN A 28 -15.07 3.27 -10.49
C GLN A 28 -14.06 2.67 -9.51
N ASN A 29 -14.06 1.35 -9.36
CA ASN A 29 -13.03 0.62 -8.63
C ASN A 29 -12.02 0.09 -9.64
N ILE A 30 -10.90 0.79 -9.75
CA ILE A 30 -9.94 0.60 -10.84
C ILE A 30 -8.69 -0.08 -10.30
N VAL A 31 -8.21 -1.09 -11.02
CA VAL A 31 -6.90 -1.68 -10.80
C VAL A 31 -5.98 -1.22 -11.92
N TYR A 32 -5.03 -0.36 -11.58
CA TYR A 32 -4.00 0.06 -12.52
C TYR A 32 -2.84 -0.91 -12.46
N VAL A 33 -2.53 -1.55 -13.57
CA VAL A 33 -1.41 -2.48 -13.66
C VAL A 33 -0.36 -1.86 -14.59
N ASP A 34 0.77 -1.51 -14.00
CA ASP A 34 1.92 -0.98 -14.74
C ASP A 34 2.88 -2.13 -15.06
N TYR A 35 3.23 -2.25 -16.32
CA TYR A 35 4.17 -3.26 -16.81
C TYR A 35 5.57 -2.68 -16.99
N ASP A 36 6.56 -3.55 -17.00
CA ASP A 36 7.98 -3.18 -17.13
C ASP A 36 8.33 -2.54 -18.48
N ASP A 37 7.47 -2.71 -19.49
CA ASP A 37 7.61 -2.07 -20.79
C ASP A 37 6.99 -0.66 -20.87
N GLY A 38 6.52 -0.12 -19.73
CA GLY A 38 5.93 1.21 -19.64
C GLY A 38 4.44 1.29 -19.96
N VAL A 39 3.80 0.18 -20.28
CA VAL A 39 2.35 0.16 -20.57
C VAL A 39 1.57 0.05 -19.26
N ARG A 40 0.49 0.84 -19.17
CA ARG A 40 -0.49 0.73 -18.08
C ARG A 40 -1.80 0.18 -18.63
N ILE A 41 -2.37 -0.79 -17.95
CA ILE A 41 -3.68 -1.35 -18.26
C ILE A 41 -4.61 -1.12 -17.07
N ASN A 42 -5.84 -0.72 -17.35
CA ASN A 42 -6.87 -0.46 -16.35
C ASN A 42 -7.85 -1.62 -16.33
N TYR A 43 -8.01 -2.26 -15.18
CA TYR A 43 -8.95 -3.37 -15.01
C TYR A 43 -10.00 -3.01 -13.95
N GLY A 44 -11.22 -3.50 -14.14
CA GLY A 44 -12.14 -3.64 -13.02
C GLY A 44 -11.63 -4.72 -12.06
N GLN A 45 -12.01 -4.65 -10.79
CA GLN A 45 -11.54 -5.61 -9.79
C GLN A 45 -11.87 -7.05 -10.16
N ASP A 46 -13.07 -7.30 -10.69
CA ASP A 46 -13.50 -8.64 -11.08
C ASP A 46 -12.69 -9.15 -12.28
N CYS A 47 -12.44 -8.33 -13.29
CA CYS A 47 -11.63 -8.70 -14.44
C CYS A 47 -10.18 -8.97 -14.04
N PHE A 48 -9.63 -8.14 -13.16
CA PHE A 48 -8.29 -8.36 -12.63
C PHE A 48 -8.20 -9.70 -11.89
N ALA A 49 -9.17 -9.98 -11.01
CA ALA A 49 -9.20 -11.24 -10.26
C ALA A 49 -9.27 -12.47 -11.18
N LYS A 50 -10.01 -12.36 -12.28
CA LYS A 50 -10.12 -13.46 -13.26
C LYS A 50 -8.84 -13.68 -14.05
N LEU A 51 -8.09 -12.61 -14.31
CA LEU A 51 -6.86 -12.69 -15.11
C LEU A 51 -5.65 -13.06 -14.28
N TYR A 52 -5.65 -12.67 -13.02
CA TYR A 52 -4.51 -12.88 -12.14
C TYR A 52 -4.28 -14.37 -11.92
N ASN A 53 -3.03 -14.81 -12.15
CA ASN A 53 -2.62 -16.21 -11.96
C ASN A 53 -3.56 -17.22 -12.66
N GLY A 54 -3.97 -16.92 -13.88
CA GLY A 54 -4.88 -17.80 -14.63
C GLY A 54 -6.26 -17.91 -14.01
N GLY A 55 -6.71 -16.85 -13.35
CA GLY A 55 -8.03 -16.81 -12.72
C GLY A 55 -8.12 -17.43 -11.34
N LYS A 56 -6.97 -17.74 -10.74
CA LYS A 56 -6.93 -18.38 -9.41
C LYS A 56 -7.00 -17.38 -8.25
N LEU A 57 -6.79 -16.09 -8.50
CA LEU A 57 -6.93 -15.10 -7.45
C LEU A 57 -8.40 -14.80 -7.22
N SER A 58 -8.86 -15.06 -6.00
CA SER A 58 -10.23 -14.77 -5.60
C SER A 58 -10.44 -13.27 -5.39
N THR A 59 -11.70 -12.84 -5.33
CA THR A 59 -12.07 -11.49 -4.92
C THR A 59 -11.47 -11.15 -3.55
N TYR A 60 -11.41 -12.14 -2.66
CA TYR A 60 -10.77 -11.99 -1.36
C TYR A 60 -9.28 -11.67 -1.47
N GLY A 61 -8.57 -12.34 -2.39
CA GLY A 61 -7.15 -12.05 -2.65
C GLY A 61 -6.93 -10.63 -3.15
N VAL A 62 -7.81 -10.13 -4.03
CA VAL A 62 -7.76 -8.75 -4.51
C VAL A 62 -7.96 -7.77 -3.35
N LYS A 63 -8.90 -8.06 -2.45
CA LYS A 63 -9.13 -7.23 -1.26
C LYS A 63 -7.93 -7.19 -0.34
N LEU A 64 -7.24 -8.31 -0.14
CA LEU A 64 -6.02 -8.37 0.67
C LEU A 64 -4.90 -7.55 0.06
N MET A 65 -4.70 -7.62 -1.24
CA MET A 65 -3.71 -6.82 -1.94
C MET A 65 -4.03 -5.32 -1.82
N LYS A 66 -5.28 -4.95 -2.01
CA LYS A 66 -5.76 -3.57 -1.83
C LYS A 66 -5.47 -3.06 -0.41
N LYS A 67 -5.72 -3.90 0.60
CA LYS A 67 -5.44 -3.56 2.00
C LYS A 67 -3.94 -3.33 2.23
N ALA A 68 -3.08 -4.17 1.66
CA ALA A 68 -1.63 -4.01 1.77
C ALA A 68 -1.15 -2.70 1.13
N LEU A 69 -1.68 -2.34 -0.03
CA LEU A 69 -1.34 -1.09 -0.71
C LEU A 69 -1.83 0.14 0.07
N LYS A 70 -2.99 0.07 0.69
CA LYS A 70 -3.48 1.13 1.58
C LYS A 70 -2.62 1.27 2.83
N ALA A 71 -2.11 0.16 3.37
CA ALA A 71 -1.19 0.20 4.50
C ALA A 71 0.11 0.93 4.13
N ILE A 72 0.67 0.66 2.95
CA ILE A 72 1.85 1.36 2.45
C ILE A 72 1.58 2.87 2.37
N GLU A 73 0.44 3.27 1.83
CA GLU A 73 0.06 4.69 1.74
C GLU A 73 -0.06 5.33 3.12
N ALA A 74 -0.73 4.66 4.06
CA ALA A 74 -0.88 5.14 5.43
C ALA A 74 0.47 5.26 6.14
N HIS A 75 1.35 4.27 6.02
CA HIS A 75 2.68 4.30 6.59
C HIS A 75 3.54 5.42 5.99
N SER A 76 3.40 5.67 4.68
CA SER A 76 4.10 6.77 4.01
C SER A 76 3.70 8.13 4.59
N LYS A 77 2.42 8.34 4.86
CA LYS A 77 1.92 9.58 5.48
C LYS A 77 2.44 9.74 6.89
N GLN A 78 2.47 8.67 7.67
CA GLN A 78 3.00 8.72 9.04
C GLN A 78 4.50 8.99 9.05
N LEU A 79 5.26 8.34 8.18
CA LEU A 79 6.70 8.60 8.05
C LEU A 79 6.97 10.06 7.72
N GLU A 80 6.20 10.63 6.79
CA GLU A 80 6.34 12.03 6.42
C GLU A 80 6.01 12.95 7.60
N ALA A 81 5.03 12.60 8.43
CA ALA A 81 4.68 13.36 9.64
C ALA A 81 5.85 13.40 10.64
N TYR A 82 6.61 12.31 10.76
CA TYR A 82 7.83 12.32 11.59
C TYR A 82 8.94 13.16 10.97
N LYS A 83 9.15 13.04 9.66
CA LYS A 83 10.20 13.79 8.96
C LYS A 83 9.94 15.30 8.96
N SER A 84 8.69 15.70 8.80
CA SER A 84 8.30 17.11 8.73
C SER A 84 8.24 17.81 10.09
N GLY A 85 8.29 17.05 11.20
CA GLY A 85 8.13 17.58 12.53
C GLY A 85 6.67 17.77 12.96
N GLU A 86 5.71 17.29 12.17
CA GLU A 86 4.29 17.33 12.53
C GLU A 86 4.00 16.46 13.76
N LYS A 87 4.68 15.32 13.91
CA LYS A 87 4.63 14.49 15.11
C LYS A 87 5.60 15.06 16.16
N THR A 88 5.09 15.30 17.36
CA THR A 88 5.84 15.84 18.50
C THR A 88 5.62 15.00 19.74
N ALA A 89 6.41 15.23 20.79
CA ALA A 89 6.22 14.56 22.07
C ALA A 89 4.82 14.81 22.66
N GLU A 90 4.22 15.95 22.35
CA GLU A 90 2.92 16.36 22.88
C GLU A 90 1.74 15.72 22.15
N ASN A 91 1.91 15.34 20.87
CA ASN A 91 0.82 14.82 20.05
C ASN A 91 0.98 13.35 19.65
N ASP A 92 2.13 12.72 19.90
CA ASP A 92 2.35 11.33 19.56
C ASP A 92 1.81 10.42 20.66
N LEU A 93 0.67 9.80 20.39
CA LEU A 93 -0.03 8.97 21.39
C LEU A 93 0.76 7.72 21.79
N ALA A 94 1.47 7.09 20.85
CA ALA A 94 2.26 5.91 21.14
C ALA A 94 3.46 6.25 22.05
N TYR A 95 4.14 7.34 21.77
CA TYR A 95 5.21 7.82 22.63
C TYR A 95 4.69 8.19 24.03
N GLN A 96 3.57 8.90 24.10
CA GLN A 96 2.95 9.27 25.37
C GLN A 96 2.52 8.05 26.18
N TYR A 97 2.01 7.03 25.52
CA TYR A 97 1.64 5.77 26.16
C TYR A 97 2.84 5.14 26.87
N ASP A 98 3.99 5.08 26.22
CA ASP A 98 5.22 4.53 26.81
C ASP A 98 5.68 5.38 28.01
N GLN A 99 5.58 6.70 27.93
CA GLN A 99 5.93 7.58 29.06
C GLN A 99 5.03 7.35 30.27
N THR A 100 3.75 7.08 30.02
CA THR A 100 2.76 6.89 31.09
C THR A 100 2.82 5.50 31.71
N TYR A 101 2.96 4.46 30.89
CA TYR A 101 2.79 3.07 31.33
C TYR A 101 4.08 2.25 31.37
N GLY A 102 5.22 2.84 31.03
CA GLY A 102 6.52 2.20 31.20
C GLY A 102 6.98 1.33 30.04
N GLY A 103 6.64 1.68 28.81
CA GLY A 103 7.15 1.02 27.61
C GLY A 103 8.63 1.27 27.37
N TYR A 104 9.17 0.70 26.27
CA TYR A 104 10.59 0.77 25.93
C TYR A 104 11.12 2.21 25.91
N TRP A 105 10.30 3.16 25.43
CA TRP A 105 10.69 4.56 25.25
C TRP A 105 10.49 5.42 26.47
N LYS A 106 10.06 4.84 27.60
CA LYS A 106 9.91 5.59 28.83
C LYS A 106 11.23 6.25 29.24
N ASP A 107 11.14 7.53 29.60
CA ASP A 107 12.27 8.38 30.01
C ASP A 107 13.33 8.59 28.92
N LYS A 108 13.06 8.23 27.67
CA LYS A 108 13.93 8.50 26.53
C LYS A 108 13.45 9.74 25.79
N PRO A 109 14.38 10.58 25.24
CA PRO A 109 14.00 11.77 24.49
C PRO A 109 13.16 11.45 23.25
N PHE A 110 12.20 12.28 22.92
CA PHE A 110 11.40 12.12 21.72
C PHE A 110 12.25 12.12 20.45
N GLU A 111 13.35 12.87 20.40
CA GLU A 111 14.26 12.89 19.24
C GLU A 111 14.84 11.50 18.95
N GLU A 112 15.19 10.71 19.96
CA GLU A 112 15.65 9.33 19.76
C GLU A 112 14.54 8.45 19.22
N TYR A 113 13.32 8.59 19.76
CA TYR A 113 12.14 7.88 19.28
C TYR A 113 11.85 8.23 17.81
N ARG A 114 11.88 9.51 17.49
CA ARG A 114 11.66 10.02 16.14
C ARG A 114 12.67 9.43 15.15
N GLU A 115 13.96 9.46 15.48
CA GLU A 115 15.01 8.90 14.64
C GLU A 115 14.80 7.40 14.41
N TRP A 116 14.44 6.68 15.45
CA TRP A 116 14.15 5.24 15.32
C TRP A 116 12.96 4.98 14.42
N MET A 117 11.88 5.76 14.56
CA MET A 117 10.71 5.63 13.70
C MET A 117 11.05 5.87 12.23
N ILE A 118 11.87 6.87 11.95
CA ILE A 118 12.29 7.22 10.59
C ILE A 118 13.25 6.20 9.99
N ASN A 119 14.24 5.74 10.76
CA ASN A 119 15.35 4.96 10.24
C ASN A 119 15.17 3.46 10.38
N GLU A 120 14.36 2.98 11.33
CA GLU A 120 14.20 1.56 11.63
C GLU A 120 12.77 1.07 11.47
N PHE A 121 11.83 1.68 12.19
CA PHE A 121 10.46 1.16 12.28
C PHE A 121 9.74 1.19 10.94
N TYR A 122 9.61 2.37 10.31
CA TYR A 122 8.87 2.49 9.06
C TYR A 122 9.60 1.82 7.88
N PRO A 123 10.92 1.91 7.72
CA PRO A 123 11.60 1.15 6.67
C PRO A 123 11.34 -0.36 6.78
N GLN A 124 11.31 -0.93 7.99
CA GLN A 124 10.97 -2.33 8.17
C GLN A 124 9.52 -2.63 7.83
N ARG A 125 8.58 -1.75 8.22
CA ARG A 125 7.17 -1.89 7.86
C ARG A 125 6.97 -1.87 6.33
N PHE A 126 7.66 -0.98 5.63
CA PHE A 126 7.60 -0.94 4.18
C PHE A 126 8.12 -2.22 3.54
N ARG A 127 9.19 -2.79 4.07
CA ARG A 127 9.71 -4.07 3.58
C ARG A 127 8.69 -5.20 3.76
N GLU A 128 8.02 -5.25 4.91
CA GLU A 128 6.99 -6.24 5.18
C GLU A 128 5.77 -6.06 4.28
N ASP A 129 5.29 -4.83 4.13
CA ASP A 129 4.15 -4.50 3.27
C ASP A 129 4.48 -4.82 1.80
N GLN A 130 5.68 -4.48 1.36
CA GLN A 130 6.13 -4.74 0.00
C GLN A 130 6.22 -6.24 -0.28
N LYS A 131 6.69 -7.03 0.68
CA LYS A 131 6.70 -8.50 0.54
C LYS A 131 5.30 -9.05 0.35
N MET A 132 4.31 -8.48 1.03
CA MET A 132 2.92 -8.89 0.89
C MET A 132 2.40 -8.58 -0.52
N VAL A 133 2.67 -7.38 -1.03
CA VAL A 133 2.29 -7.00 -2.40
C VAL A 133 3.02 -7.87 -3.41
N ASP A 134 4.33 -8.08 -3.25
CA ASP A 134 5.14 -8.87 -4.16
C ASP A 134 4.67 -10.31 -4.24
N ARG A 135 4.26 -10.88 -3.12
CA ARG A 135 3.73 -12.25 -3.07
C ARG A 135 2.54 -12.42 -4.01
N PHE A 136 1.68 -11.41 -4.13
CA PHE A 136 0.54 -11.44 -5.03
C PHE A 136 0.92 -11.05 -6.47
N ALA A 137 1.90 -10.18 -6.64
CA ALA A 137 2.30 -9.65 -7.95
C ALA A 137 3.28 -10.57 -8.70
N MET A 138 4.06 -11.40 -8.00
CA MET A 138 5.11 -12.23 -8.60
C MET A 138 4.60 -13.51 -9.27
N VAL A 139 3.33 -13.78 -9.21
CA VAL A 139 2.77 -14.86 -10.00
C VAL A 139 2.77 -14.40 -11.46
N ASN A 140 3.28 -15.23 -12.37
CA ASN A 140 3.43 -14.90 -13.79
C ASN A 140 2.11 -14.38 -14.38
N PHE A 141 1.94 -13.07 -14.37
CA PHE A 141 0.82 -12.39 -14.98
C PHE A 141 1.31 -11.74 -16.26
N GLU A 142 0.95 -12.33 -17.39
CA GLU A 142 1.26 -11.81 -18.69
C GLU A 142 0.07 -11.03 -19.25
N ARG A 143 0.39 -9.90 -19.81
CA ARG A 143 -0.53 -9.03 -20.49
C ARG A 143 -1.05 -9.67 -21.77
#